data_af75c2f0955d1907c5c035f1fc70545e
#
_entry.id   af75c2f0955d1907c5c035f1fc70545e
#
_cell.length_a   1.000
_cell.length_b   1.000
_cell.length_c   1.000
_cell.angle_alpha   90.00
_cell.angle_beta   90.00
_cell.angle_gamma   90.00
#
_symmetry.space_group_name_H-M   'P 1'
#
loop_
_entity.id
_entity.type
_entity.pdbx_description
1 polymer ?
#
loop_
_entity_poly.entity_id
_entity_poly.type
_entity_poly.pdbx_seq_one_letter_code
_entity_poly.pdbx_strand_id
1 'polypeptide(L)'
;MESGTIGATPKHCASFEQPDFQNLFGWNFARDAPARLDSTNPILKFTITMTTSSAIEAATQPILARSEFNLIWLDMEMTGLEPDHDRIIEIAVVVTDSDLKVAIEGPVLALHQSDETLDKMDDWNKNTHGRSGLIERVRASTVGESDAAAILRDFLSQYVPPGKSPMCGNSICQDRRFMARWMPELETFFHYRNLDVSTLKELCRRWEPSIYKGFQKRAMHTALADIHESIDELKYYREHFIRTTRHLTDSAAPA
;
A
#
# COMPACT_ATOMS: atom_id res chain seq x y z
N MET A 1 60.36 18.01 6.12
CA MET A 1 59.28 17.12 6.66
C MET A 1 57.97 17.69 6.17
N GLU A 2 57.52 17.23 5.00
CA GLU A 2 56.28 17.69 4.37
C GLU A 2 55.13 16.74 4.73
N SER A 3 54.09 17.31 5.31
CA SER A 3 52.86 16.59 5.64
C SER A 3 51.93 16.65 4.43
N GLY A 4 51.80 15.54 3.71
CA GLY A 4 50.85 15.40 2.60
C GLY A 4 49.43 15.17 3.09
N THR A 5 48.56 16.12 2.77
CA THR A 5 47.10 16.02 2.98
C THR A 5 46.50 15.24 1.83
N ILE A 6 45.92 14.08 2.12
CA ILE A 6 45.18 13.26 1.14
C ILE A 6 43.72 13.75 1.13
N GLY A 7 43.37 14.54 0.10
CA GLY A 7 42.00 14.92 -0.19
C GLY A 7 41.25 13.77 -0.84
N ALA A 8 40.24 13.21 -0.16
CA ALA A 8 39.29 12.25 -0.74
C ALA A 8 38.14 13.04 -1.39
N THR A 9 38.06 13.01 -2.70
CA THR A 9 36.89 13.46 -3.47
C THR A 9 35.78 12.41 -3.39
N PRO A 10 34.52 12.79 -3.17
CA PRO A 10 33.40 11.84 -3.21
C PRO A 10 33.14 11.40 -4.66
N LYS A 11 33.13 10.11 -4.89
CA LYS A 11 32.77 9.49 -6.18
C LYS A 11 31.28 9.77 -6.46
N HIS A 12 31.02 10.36 -7.61
CA HIS A 12 29.70 10.51 -8.22
C HIS A 12 28.96 9.17 -8.22
N CYS A 13 27.79 9.16 -7.61
CA CYS A 13 26.79 8.10 -7.81
C CYS A 13 26.22 8.32 -9.22
N ALA A 14 26.41 7.35 -10.09
CA ALA A 14 25.94 7.40 -11.45
C ALA A 14 24.41 7.47 -11.47
N SER A 15 23.88 8.45 -12.21
CA SER A 15 22.49 8.58 -12.56
C SER A 15 22.02 7.33 -13.30
N PHE A 16 21.11 6.56 -12.68
CA PHE A 16 20.39 5.49 -13.34
C PHE A 16 19.37 6.13 -14.27
N GLU A 17 19.59 6.04 -15.57
CA GLU A 17 18.58 6.31 -16.58
C GLU A 17 17.42 5.30 -16.42
N GLN A 18 16.22 5.81 -16.20
CA GLN A 18 14.99 5.01 -16.17
C GLN A 18 14.63 4.59 -17.59
N PRO A 19 14.23 3.33 -17.84
CA PRO A 19 13.74 2.91 -19.13
C PRO A 19 12.35 3.52 -19.40
N ASP A 20 12.21 4.04 -20.61
CA ASP A 20 11.03 4.65 -21.22
C ASP A 20 9.82 3.67 -21.25
N PHE A 21 8.81 3.90 -20.44
CA PHE A 21 7.59 3.08 -20.35
C PHE A 21 6.43 3.60 -21.23
N GLN A 22 6.73 4.30 -22.32
CA GLN A 22 5.72 4.70 -23.27
C GLN A 22 5.62 3.70 -24.42
N ASN A 23 4.95 2.58 -24.24
CA ASN A 23 4.29 1.83 -25.32
C ASN A 23 3.93 0.41 -24.89
N LEU A 24 2.80 0.25 -24.21
CA LEU A 24 2.01 -1.00 -24.19
C LEU A 24 0.66 -0.70 -23.52
N PHE A 25 -0.37 -0.64 -24.31
CA PHE A 25 -1.81 -0.83 -24.06
C PHE A 25 -2.69 0.28 -24.64
N GLY A 26 -3.10 0.04 -25.89
CA GLY A 26 -4.22 0.76 -26.51
C GLY A 26 -5.56 0.27 -25.93
N TRP A 27 -6.34 1.18 -25.36
CA TRP A 27 -7.75 0.97 -25.07
C TRP A 27 -8.59 2.12 -25.60
N ASN A 28 -9.52 1.78 -26.51
CA ASN A 28 -10.56 2.67 -27.01
C ASN A 28 -11.75 2.65 -26.04
N PHE A 29 -12.12 3.81 -25.50
CA PHE A 29 -13.39 3.99 -24.80
C PHE A 29 -14.43 4.61 -25.72
N ALA A 30 -15.50 3.85 -25.97
CA ALA A 30 -16.73 4.37 -26.54
C ALA A 30 -17.51 5.15 -25.47
N ARG A 31 -17.97 6.36 -25.84
CA ARG A 31 -18.82 7.22 -25.00
C ARG A 31 -20.27 6.78 -25.17
N ASP A 32 -20.95 6.45 -24.07
CA ASP A 32 -22.42 6.40 -24.06
C ASP A 32 -22.95 7.56 -23.19
N ALA A 33 -23.95 8.23 -23.74
CA ALA A 33 -24.57 9.43 -23.21
C ALA A 33 -25.69 9.10 -22.19
N PRO A 34 -26.07 10.02 -21.27
CA PRO A 34 -27.04 9.74 -20.23
C PRO A 34 -28.51 9.80 -20.75
N ALA A 35 -29.30 8.81 -20.33
CA ALA A 35 -30.74 8.76 -20.57
C ALA A 35 -31.47 9.77 -19.68
N ARG A 36 -32.43 10.51 -20.28
CA ARG A 36 -33.32 11.45 -19.61
C ARG A 36 -34.38 10.71 -18.80
N LEU A 37 -34.64 11.17 -17.59
CA LEU A 37 -35.76 10.77 -16.75
C LEU A 37 -37.03 11.52 -17.20
N ASP A 38 -38.07 10.78 -17.56
CA ASP A 38 -39.41 11.29 -17.83
C ASP A 38 -40.28 11.10 -16.58
N SER A 39 -40.87 12.22 -16.14
CA SER A 39 -41.70 12.29 -14.95
C SER A 39 -43.17 12.34 -15.37
N THR A 40 -43.86 11.19 -15.45
CA THR A 40 -45.34 11.12 -15.29
C THR A 40 -45.78 9.65 -15.23
N ASN A 41 -46.19 9.13 -14.08
CA ASN A 41 -47.47 8.40 -13.94
C ASN A 41 -47.74 7.90 -12.50
N PRO A 42 -49.02 7.66 -12.15
CA PRO A 42 -49.50 7.73 -10.77
C PRO A 42 -49.69 6.36 -10.13
N ILE A 43 -49.62 6.41 -8.80
CA ILE A 43 -50.28 5.57 -7.78
C ILE A 43 -50.56 4.10 -8.15
N LEU A 44 -49.70 3.19 -7.73
CA LEU A 44 -50.02 1.77 -7.52
C LEU A 44 -49.91 1.47 -6.02
N LYS A 45 -51.07 1.12 -5.41
CA LYS A 45 -51.18 0.59 -4.06
C LYS A 45 -50.50 -0.78 -4.01
N PHE A 46 -49.36 -0.90 -3.34
CA PHE A 46 -48.77 -2.19 -3.03
C PHE A 46 -49.28 -2.70 -1.68
N THR A 47 -50.01 -3.79 -1.71
CA THR A 47 -50.34 -4.62 -0.56
C THR A 47 -49.05 -5.33 -0.12
N ILE A 48 -48.57 -5.00 1.10
CA ILE A 48 -47.42 -5.67 1.69
C ILE A 48 -47.90 -7.01 2.24
N THR A 49 -47.60 -8.09 1.54
CA THR A 49 -47.67 -9.45 2.08
C THR A 49 -46.36 -9.70 2.83
N MET A 50 -46.43 -9.72 4.16
CA MET A 50 -45.31 -10.14 5.00
C MET A 50 -45.03 -11.61 4.77
N THR A 51 -43.98 -11.91 3.99
CA THR A 51 -43.37 -13.24 3.98
C THR A 51 -42.17 -13.20 4.94
N THR A 52 -42.36 -13.81 6.09
CA THR A 52 -41.30 -14.07 7.06
C THR A 52 -40.30 -15.06 6.49
N SER A 53 -39.04 -14.81 6.72
CA SER A 53 -37.90 -15.71 6.56
C SER A 53 -36.99 -15.38 5.35
N SER A 54 -36.05 -14.48 5.55
CA SER A 54 -34.68 -14.72 5.18
C SER A 54 -33.82 -14.07 6.27
N ALA A 55 -33.21 -14.93 7.07
CA ALA A 55 -32.12 -14.56 7.94
C ALA A 55 -31.08 -13.89 7.06
N ILE A 56 -30.90 -12.58 7.24
CA ILE A 56 -29.72 -11.87 6.74
C ILE A 56 -28.56 -12.51 7.49
N GLU A 57 -27.83 -13.41 6.83
CA GLU A 57 -26.46 -13.73 7.23
C GLU A 57 -25.68 -12.42 7.15
N ALA A 58 -25.63 -11.72 8.27
CA ALA A 58 -24.63 -10.70 8.47
C ALA A 58 -23.28 -11.42 8.30
N ALA A 59 -22.61 -11.19 7.19
CA ALA A 59 -21.25 -11.66 6.97
C ALA A 59 -20.43 -11.17 8.17
N THR A 60 -20.14 -12.08 9.10
CA THR A 60 -19.33 -11.80 10.27
C THR A 60 -17.96 -11.45 9.72
N GLN A 61 -17.58 -10.17 9.76
CA GLN A 61 -16.23 -9.72 9.40
C GLN A 61 -15.24 -10.60 10.17
N PRO A 62 -14.18 -11.09 9.53
CA PRO A 62 -13.21 -11.94 10.22
C PRO A 62 -12.63 -11.17 11.40
N ILE A 63 -12.77 -11.74 12.61
CA ILE A 63 -12.25 -11.12 13.84
C ILE A 63 -10.77 -11.47 13.92
N LEU A 64 -9.91 -10.45 13.81
CA LEU A 64 -8.48 -10.58 14.07
C LEU A 64 -8.21 -10.23 15.54
N ALA A 65 -7.83 -11.22 16.34
CA ALA A 65 -7.44 -10.99 17.73
C ALA A 65 -6.10 -10.22 17.80
N ARG A 66 -5.98 -9.36 18.82
CA ARG A 66 -4.73 -8.63 19.07
C ARG A 66 -3.59 -9.59 19.38
N SER A 67 -2.49 -9.49 18.62
CA SER A 67 -1.33 -10.38 18.73
C SER A 67 -0.03 -9.64 18.40
N GLU A 68 1.07 -10.02 19.06
CA GLU A 68 2.43 -9.55 18.71
C GLU A 68 2.94 -10.15 17.39
N PHE A 69 2.29 -11.19 16.87
CA PHE A 69 2.63 -11.83 15.60
C PHE A 69 1.85 -11.26 14.40
N ASN A 70 0.85 -10.41 14.65
CA ASN A 70 0.15 -9.74 13.56
C ASN A 70 1.10 -8.77 12.85
N LEU A 71 0.90 -8.63 11.54
CA LEU A 71 1.73 -7.83 10.66
C LEU A 71 1.00 -6.54 10.26
N ILE A 72 1.68 -5.41 10.34
CA ILE A 72 1.18 -4.12 9.89
C ILE A 72 1.76 -3.81 8.52
N TRP A 73 0.89 -3.78 7.52
CA TRP A 73 1.17 -3.40 6.15
C TRP A 73 0.85 -1.93 5.96
N LEU A 74 1.69 -1.25 5.21
CA LEU A 74 1.59 0.18 4.99
C LEU A 74 2.08 0.52 3.59
N ASP A 75 1.49 1.55 3.01
CA ASP A 75 1.93 2.19 1.79
C ASP A 75 1.60 3.68 1.85
N MET A 76 2.43 4.50 1.23
CA MET A 76 2.28 5.94 1.17
C MET A 76 2.41 6.46 -0.25
N GLU A 77 1.58 7.45 -0.60
CA GLU A 77 1.81 8.31 -1.74
C GLU A 77 2.47 9.61 -1.29
N MET A 78 3.44 10.08 -2.03
CA MET A 78 4.23 11.27 -1.70
C MET A 78 4.30 12.23 -2.90
N THR A 79 4.72 13.47 -2.64
CA THR A 79 4.94 14.48 -3.69
C THR A 79 6.21 14.22 -4.51
N GLY A 80 7.10 13.35 -4.02
CA GLY A 80 8.36 12.95 -4.62
C GLY A 80 9.10 11.93 -3.75
N LEU A 81 10.40 11.76 -3.95
CA LEU A 81 11.19 10.69 -3.32
C LEU A 81 12.15 11.15 -2.22
N GLU A 82 12.23 12.46 -1.97
CA GLU A 82 13.21 13.05 -1.04
C GLU A 82 12.52 13.55 0.24
N PRO A 83 12.61 12.83 1.38
CA PRO A 83 11.88 13.16 2.61
C PRO A 83 12.16 14.55 3.19
N ASP A 84 13.30 15.15 2.87
CA ASP A 84 13.65 16.49 3.34
C ASP A 84 12.90 17.60 2.57
N HIS A 85 12.42 17.32 1.38
CA HIS A 85 11.78 18.28 0.48
C HIS A 85 10.34 17.92 0.13
N ASP A 86 10.03 16.61 0.12
CA ASP A 86 8.74 16.08 -0.26
C ASP A 86 7.86 15.77 0.95
N ARG A 87 6.56 15.62 0.69
CA ARG A 87 5.55 15.45 1.72
C ARG A 87 4.70 14.20 1.44
N ILE A 88 4.15 13.63 2.52
CA ILE A 88 3.16 12.56 2.44
C ILE A 88 1.82 13.16 2.03
N ILE A 89 1.15 12.57 1.03
CA ILE A 89 -0.15 13.01 0.53
C ILE A 89 -1.25 11.96 0.73
N GLU A 90 -0.91 10.68 0.84
CA GLU A 90 -1.82 9.61 1.26
C GLU A 90 -1.06 8.59 2.12
N ILE A 91 -1.75 7.98 3.06
CA ILE A 91 -1.27 6.84 3.83
C ILE A 91 -2.40 5.85 4.03
N ALA A 92 -2.12 4.57 3.82
CA ALA A 92 -3.03 3.49 4.10
C ALA A 92 -2.36 2.43 4.98
N VAL A 93 -3.16 1.69 5.74
CA VAL A 93 -2.68 0.56 6.55
C VAL A 93 -3.63 -0.62 6.46
N VAL A 94 -3.07 -1.83 6.52
CA VAL A 94 -3.80 -3.10 6.66
C VAL A 94 -3.13 -3.91 7.75
N VAL A 95 -3.89 -4.60 8.59
CA VAL A 95 -3.32 -5.54 9.56
C VAL A 95 -3.70 -6.96 9.16
N THR A 96 -2.71 -7.85 9.11
CA THR A 96 -2.95 -9.29 8.86
C THR A 96 -2.53 -10.14 10.04
N ASP A 97 -3.06 -11.37 10.10
CA ASP A 97 -2.43 -12.41 10.89
C ASP A 97 -1.06 -12.82 10.28
N SER A 98 -0.27 -13.58 11.03
CA SER A 98 1.05 -14.06 10.57
C SER A 98 0.97 -15.00 9.36
N ASP A 99 -0.16 -15.64 9.14
CA ASP A 99 -0.39 -16.57 8.04
C ASP A 99 -0.96 -15.87 6.78
N LEU A 100 -1.26 -14.58 6.84
CA LEU A 100 -1.86 -13.77 5.76
C LEU A 100 -3.25 -14.26 5.32
N LYS A 101 -3.98 -14.93 6.22
CA LYS A 101 -5.33 -15.48 5.95
C LYS A 101 -6.43 -14.47 6.24
N VAL A 102 -6.22 -13.65 7.26
CA VAL A 102 -7.13 -12.59 7.69
C VAL A 102 -6.47 -11.26 7.41
N ALA A 103 -7.19 -10.34 6.79
CA ALA A 103 -6.75 -8.97 6.55
C ALA A 103 -7.83 -8.00 7.02
N ILE A 104 -7.46 -7.03 7.84
CA ILE A 104 -8.32 -5.96 8.33
C ILE A 104 -7.81 -4.65 7.73
N GLU A 105 -8.61 -4.06 6.86
CA GLU A 105 -8.33 -2.76 6.30
C GLU A 105 -8.50 -1.67 7.37
N GLY A 106 -7.51 -0.81 7.47
CA GLY A 106 -7.53 0.35 8.34
C GLY A 106 -7.90 1.65 7.59
N PRO A 107 -7.73 2.80 8.25
CA PRO A 107 -7.96 4.07 7.61
C PRO A 107 -7.07 4.29 6.38
N VAL A 108 -7.67 4.88 5.34
CA VAL A 108 -6.97 5.47 4.19
C VAL A 108 -7.12 6.98 4.32
N LEU A 109 -6.03 7.68 4.54
CA LEU A 109 -6.03 9.09 4.88
C LEU A 109 -5.31 9.91 3.81
N ALA A 110 -6.01 10.85 3.18
CA ALA A 110 -5.38 11.92 2.41
C ALA A 110 -4.91 13.01 3.38
N LEU A 111 -3.64 13.38 3.32
CA LEU A 111 -3.04 14.41 4.18
C LEU A 111 -3.08 15.76 3.49
N HIS A 112 -3.52 16.78 4.20
CA HIS A 112 -3.57 18.14 3.66
C HIS A 112 -2.17 18.66 3.34
N GLN A 113 -2.00 19.18 2.13
CA GLN A 113 -0.81 19.90 1.71
C GLN A 113 -1.21 21.20 0.99
N SER A 114 -0.37 22.23 1.10
CA SER A 114 -0.61 23.49 0.42
C SER A 114 -0.47 23.36 -1.10
N ASP A 115 -1.15 24.22 -1.85
CA ASP A 115 -0.99 24.28 -3.31
C ASP A 115 0.47 24.51 -3.72
N GLU A 116 1.23 25.32 -2.95
CA GLU A 116 2.66 25.52 -3.19
C GLU A 116 3.45 24.19 -3.12
N THR A 117 3.10 23.28 -2.20
CA THR A 117 3.73 21.97 -2.08
C THR A 117 3.34 21.07 -3.25
N LEU A 118 2.05 21.05 -3.61
CA LEU A 118 1.55 20.24 -4.72
C LEU A 118 2.08 20.71 -6.09
N ASP A 119 2.29 22.01 -6.26
CA ASP A 119 2.83 22.60 -7.49
C ASP A 119 4.31 22.26 -7.72
N LYS A 120 5.04 21.88 -6.68
CA LYS A 120 6.44 21.42 -6.79
C LYS A 120 6.59 19.97 -7.27
N MET A 121 5.53 19.18 -7.27
CA MET A 121 5.56 17.82 -7.81
C MET A 121 6.02 17.83 -9.26
N ASP A 122 6.76 16.79 -9.66
CA ASP A 122 7.09 16.54 -11.05
C ASP A 122 5.86 16.17 -11.90
N ASP A 123 6.02 16.15 -13.21
CA ASP A 123 4.93 15.88 -14.15
C ASP A 123 4.36 14.46 -14.00
N TRP A 124 5.20 13.49 -13.62
CA TRP A 124 4.75 12.12 -13.42
C TRP A 124 3.81 12.02 -12.20
N ASN A 125 4.23 12.60 -11.06
CA ASN A 125 3.44 12.64 -9.83
C ASN A 125 2.14 13.41 -10.03
N LYS A 126 2.18 14.60 -10.67
CA LYS A 126 0.97 15.38 -11.01
C LYS A 126 -0.01 14.60 -11.87
N ASN A 127 0.48 13.91 -12.89
CA ASN A 127 -0.37 13.12 -13.77
C ASN A 127 -0.96 11.90 -13.09
N THR A 128 -0.16 11.17 -12.30
CA THR A 128 -0.58 9.94 -11.63
C THR A 128 -1.60 10.25 -10.54
N HIS A 129 -1.28 11.17 -9.64
CA HIS A 129 -2.16 11.54 -8.53
C HIS A 129 -3.36 12.39 -8.96
N GLY A 130 -3.25 13.14 -10.06
CA GLY A 130 -4.38 13.84 -10.67
C GLY A 130 -5.41 12.87 -11.26
N ARG A 131 -4.95 11.82 -11.97
CA ARG A 131 -5.86 10.80 -12.54
C ARG A 131 -6.60 9.99 -11.48
N SER A 132 -5.97 9.70 -10.35
CA SER A 132 -6.60 9.00 -9.23
C SER A 132 -7.53 9.90 -8.39
N GLY A 133 -7.57 11.22 -8.64
CA GLY A 133 -8.31 12.19 -7.84
C GLY A 133 -7.68 12.43 -6.46
N LEU A 134 -6.44 11.99 -6.24
CA LEU A 134 -5.77 12.16 -4.95
C LEU A 134 -5.46 13.62 -4.66
N ILE A 135 -5.06 14.40 -5.66
CA ILE A 135 -4.74 15.83 -5.49
C ILE A 135 -5.95 16.61 -4.95
N GLU A 136 -7.15 16.34 -5.49
CA GLU A 136 -8.39 16.96 -5.02
C GLU A 136 -8.72 16.54 -3.58
N ARG A 137 -8.51 15.27 -3.23
CA ARG A 137 -8.71 14.77 -1.85
C ARG A 137 -7.73 15.40 -0.88
N VAL A 138 -6.48 15.58 -1.26
CA VAL A 138 -5.43 16.24 -0.46
C VAL A 138 -5.79 17.71 -0.19
N ARG A 139 -6.24 18.45 -1.21
CA ARG A 139 -6.70 19.84 -1.07
C ARG A 139 -7.91 19.98 -0.14
N ALA A 140 -8.87 19.04 -0.27
CA ALA A 140 -10.09 19.04 0.55
C ALA A 140 -9.88 18.51 1.97
N SER A 141 -8.78 17.82 2.22
CA SER A 141 -8.48 17.26 3.53
C SER A 141 -8.17 18.34 4.56
N THR A 142 -8.51 18.06 5.81
CA THR A 142 -8.12 18.84 6.98
C THR A 142 -7.17 18.07 7.90
N VAL A 143 -6.81 16.84 7.52
CA VAL A 143 -5.97 15.93 8.29
C VAL A 143 -4.51 16.26 8.03
N GLY A 144 -3.78 16.66 9.07
CA GLY A 144 -2.33 16.81 9.03
C GLY A 144 -1.60 15.53 9.45
N GLU A 145 -0.26 15.56 9.37
CA GLU A 145 0.58 14.40 9.71
C GLU A 145 0.39 13.95 11.17
N SER A 146 0.25 14.88 12.10
CA SER A 146 0.05 14.56 13.52
C SER A 146 -1.30 13.89 13.77
N ASP A 147 -2.36 14.39 13.14
CA ASP A 147 -3.71 13.81 13.27
C ASP A 147 -3.75 12.42 12.65
N ALA A 148 -3.17 12.26 11.46
CA ALA A 148 -3.05 10.97 10.80
C ALA A 148 -2.28 9.97 11.67
N ALA A 149 -1.16 10.39 12.30
CA ALA A 149 -0.39 9.54 13.20
C ALA A 149 -1.24 9.07 14.39
N ALA A 150 -2.03 9.96 15.00
CA ALA A 150 -2.90 9.62 16.12
C ALA A 150 -4.00 8.62 15.70
N ILE A 151 -4.70 8.89 14.60
CA ILE A 151 -5.78 8.03 14.05
C ILE A 151 -5.22 6.61 13.76
N LEU A 152 -4.07 6.54 13.10
CA LEU A 152 -3.46 5.26 12.74
C LEU A 152 -2.98 4.49 13.97
N ARG A 153 -2.35 5.14 14.94
CA ARG A 153 -1.93 4.50 16.20
C ARG A 153 -3.11 3.94 16.99
N ASP A 154 -4.22 4.67 17.06
CA ASP A 154 -5.43 4.21 17.74
C ASP A 154 -6.01 2.97 17.05
N PHE A 155 -6.06 2.95 15.72
CA PHE A 155 -6.48 1.78 14.95
C PHE A 155 -5.53 0.59 15.18
N LEU A 156 -4.23 0.77 14.96
CA LEU A 156 -3.22 -0.29 15.03
C LEU A 156 -3.11 -0.90 16.44
N SER A 157 -3.30 -0.11 17.49
CA SER A 157 -3.25 -0.56 18.90
C SER A 157 -4.31 -1.60 19.24
N GLN A 158 -5.40 -1.67 18.47
CA GLN A 158 -6.45 -2.67 18.65
C GLN A 158 -5.98 -4.06 18.24
N TYR A 159 -5.01 -4.16 17.31
CA TYR A 159 -4.58 -5.41 16.70
C TYR A 159 -3.15 -5.81 17.05
N VAL A 160 -2.27 -4.84 17.34
CA VAL A 160 -0.84 -5.10 17.57
C VAL A 160 -0.34 -4.30 18.77
N PRO A 161 0.45 -4.90 19.69
CA PRO A 161 1.14 -4.14 20.71
C PRO A 161 2.24 -3.26 20.10
N PRO A 162 2.50 -2.04 20.64
CA PRO A 162 3.58 -1.17 20.18
C PRO A 162 4.94 -1.87 20.18
N GLY A 163 5.76 -1.60 19.17
CA GLY A 163 7.11 -2.13 19.03
C GLY A 163 7.20 -3.59 18.59
N LYS A 164 6.09 -4.23 18.18
CA LYS A 164 6.07 -5.68 17.87
C LYS A 164 6.06 -5.98 16.37
N SER A 165 5.18 -5.37 15.60
CA SER A 165 5.15 -5.61 14.16
C SER A 165 6.29 -4.90 13.44
N PRO A 166 7.00 -5.57 12.51
CA PRO A 166 7.79 -4.86 11.52
C PRO A 166 6.88 -3.96 10.67
N MET A 167 7.45 -2.99 9.98
CA MET A 167 6.78 -2.27 8.92
C MET A 167 6.84 -3.12 7.65
N CYS A 168 5.66 -3.49 7.08
CA CYS A 168 5.56 -4.43 5.97
C CYS A 168 5.09 -3.72 4.70
N GLY A 169 5.69 -4.06 3.56
CA GLY A 169 5.31 -3.52 2.25
C GLY A 169 6.35 -3.82 1.16
N ASN A 170 6.18 -3.23 -0.01
CA ASN A 170 7.16 -3.24 -1.09
C ASN A 170 8.02 -1.97 -1.01
N SER A 171 9.36 -2.11 -1.04
CA SER A 171 10.30 -0.99 -0.89
C SER A 171 10.03 -0.12 0.34
N ILE A 172 9.49 -0.73 1.36
CA ILE A 172 8.95 -0.11 2.58
C ILE A 172 9.97 0.74 3.35
N CYS A 173 11.26 0.59 3.03
CA CYS A 173 12.30 1.45 3.58
C CYS A 173 12.13 2.91 3.15
N GLN A 174 11.54 3.17 1.98
CA GLN A 174 11.27 4.52 1.50
C GLN A 174 10.13 5.16 2.32
N ASP A 175 9.03 4.46 2.52
CA ASP A 175 7.93 4.91 3.38
C ASP A 175 8.41 5.18 4.79
N ARG A 176 9.26 4.29 5.33
CA ARG A 176 9.84 4.48 6.66
C ARG A 176 10.68 5.75 6.78
N ARG A 177 11.43 6.15 5.75
CA ARG A 177 12.18 7.41 5.74
C ARG A 177 11.24 8.61 5.83
N PHE A 178 10.13 8.60 5.09
CA PHE A 178 9.12 9.65 5.15
C PHE A 178 8.41 9.68 6.51
N MET A 179 8.03 8.50 7.03
CA MET A 179 7.39 8.40 8.34
C MET A 179 8.32 8.91 9.45
N ALA A 180 9.58 8.52 9.46
CA ALA A 180 10.56 8.99 10.45
C ALA A 180 10.75 10.51 10.41
N ARG A 181 10.63 11.12 9.22
CA ARG A 181 10.76 12.57 9.03
C ARG A 181 9.52 13.35 9.43
N TRP A 182 8.32 12.87 9.06
CA TRP A 182 7.09 13.63 9.15
C TRP A 182 6.11 13.11 10.20
N MET A 183 6.22 11.84 10.58
CA MET A 183 5.33 11.17 11.55
C MET A 183 6.13 10.32 12.55
N PRO A 184 7.15 10.89 13.26
CA PRO A 184 8.07 10.13 14.12
C PRO A 184 7.34 9.40 15.26
N GLU A 185 6.22 9.92 15.74
CA GLU A 185 5.39 9.27 16.77
C GLU A 185 4.74 7.98 16.27
N LEU A 186 4.36 7.92 14.98
CA LEU A 186 3.85 6.70 14.36
C LEU A 186 5.00 5.74 14.06
N GLU A 187 6.15 6.25 13.61
CA GLU A 187 7.33 5.41 13.33
C GLU A 187 7.75 4.59 14.56
N THR A 188 7.75 5.19 15.75
CA THR A 188 8.09 4.51 17.01
C THR A 188 7.10 3.43 17.43
N PHE A 189 5.91 3.38 16.83
CA PHE A 189 4.94 2.31 17.05
C PHE A 189 5.39 0.98 16.44
N PHE A 190 6.19 1.02 15.37
CA PHE A 190 6.68 -0.17 14.68
C PHE A 190 7.92 -0.75 15.37
N HIS A 191 8.15 -2.03 15.15
CA HIS A 191 9.45 -2.63 15.42
C HIS A 191 10.51 -2.02 14.47
N TYR A 192 11.78 -1.95 14.89
CA TYR A 192 12.85 -1.36 14.07
C TYR A 192 13.15 -2.11 12.76
N ARG A 193 12.67 -3.35 12.61
CA ARG A 193 12.85 -4.16 11.39
C ARG A 193 11.76 -3.85 10.37
N ASN A 194 12.11 -4.08 9.10
CA ASN A 194 11.17 -4.10 7.99
C ASN A 194 10.90 -5.54 7.53
N LEU A 195 9.69 -5.79 7.04
CA LEU A 195 9.37 -6.94 6.21
C LEU A 195 9.16 -6.39 4.79
N ASP A 196 10.27 -6.32 4.03
CA ASP A 196 10.28 -5.75 2.69
C ASP A 196 10.15 -6.86 1.65
N VAL A 197 8.99 -6.94 0.99
CA VAL A 197 8.68 -7.94 -0.04
C VAL A 197 9.57 -7.75 -1.26
N SER A 198 10.04 -6.52 -1.53
CA SER A 198 10.97 -6.25 -2.63
C SER A 198 12.29 -6.98 -2.48
N THR A 199 12.71 -7.32 -1.26
CA THR A 199 13.89 -8.18 -1.04
C THR A 199 13.69 -9.56 -1.62
N LEU A 200 12.52 -10.19 -1.38
CA LEU A 200 12.20 -11.50 -1.95
C LEU A 200 12.09 -11.42 -3.48
N LYS A 201 11.48 -10.37 -3.98
CA LYS A 201 11.38 -10.07 -5.41
C LYS A 201 12.76 -10.00 -6.08
N GLU A 202 13.69 -9.27 -5.49
CA GLU A 202 15.04 -9.14 -6.00
C GLU A 202 15.83 -10.46 -5.98
N LEU A 203 15.65 -11.28 -4.94
CA LEU A 203 16.23 -12.62 -4.86
C LEU A 203 15.60 -13.56 -5.89
N CYS A 204 14.27 -13.58 -5.98
CA CYS A 204 13.53 -14.42 -6.92
C CYS A 204 13.90 -14.08 -8.38
N ARG A 205 14.02 -12.80 -8.72
CA ARG A 205 14.44 -12.35 -10.05
C ARG A 205 15.79 -12.90 -10.46
N ARG A 206 16.73 -13.06 -9.51
CA ARG A 206 18.11 -13.54 -9.75
C ARG A 206 18.23 -15.04 -9.73
N TRP A 207 17.52 -15.70 -8.82
CA TRP A 207 17.72 -17.12 -8.56
C TRP A 207 16.69 -18.01 -9.26
N GLU A 208 15.45 -17.50 -9.41
CA GLU A 208 14.33 -18.23 -10.01
C GLU A 208 13.52 -17.32 -10.96
N PRO A 209 14.09 -16.88 -12.11
CA PRO A 209 13.44 -15.92 -13.02
C PRO A 209 12.09 -16.39 -13.58
N SER A 210 11.86 -17.70 -13.62
CA SER A 210 10.58 -18.28 -14.04
C SER A 210 9.47 -17.98 -13.03
N ILE A 211 9.75 -18.13 -11.74
CA ILE A 211 8.83 -17.80 -10.66
C ILE A 211 8.57 -16.30 -10.63
N TYR A 212 9.64 -15.48 -10.75
CA TYR A 212 9.50 -14.02 -10.80
C TYR A 212 8.51 -13.53 -11.87
N LYS A 213 8.55 -14.13 -13.06
CA LYS A 213 7.63 -13.77 -14.17
C LYS A 213 6.19 -14.23 -13.98
N GLY A 214 5.96 -15.16 -13.06
CA GLY A 214 4.63 -15.71 -12.77
C GLY A 214 3.73 -14.77 -11.94
N PHE A 215 4.28 -13.77 -11.25
CA PHE A 215 3.50 -12.77 -10.53
C PHE A 215 3.34 -11.50 -11.38
N GLN A 216 2.10 -11.07 -11.58
CA GLN A 216 1.76 -9.84 -12.32
C GLN A 216 0.99 -8.88 -11.42
N LYS A 217 1.49 -7.65 -11.29
CA LYS A 217 0.81 -6.57 -10.57
C LYS A 217 -0.30 -5.95 -11.42
N ARG A 218 -1.37 -5.52 -10.76
CA ARG A 218 -2.51 -4.83 -11.40
C ARG A 218 -2.26 -3.34 -11.61
N ALA A 219 -1.27 -2.76 -10.91
CA ALA A 219 -0.81 -1.37 -11.01
C ALA A 219 -1.95 -0.33 -10.88
N MET A 220 -2.74 -0.42 -9.81
CA MET A 220 -3.85 0.52 -9.58
C MET A 220 -3.42 1.87 -9.00
N HIS A 221 -2.19 2.00 -8.50
CA HIS A 221 -1.59 3.22 -7.95
C HIS A 221 -2.47 3.94 -6.93
N THR A 222 -2.95 3.21 -5.94
CA THR A 222 -3.55 3.75 -4.72
C THR A 222 -2.95 3.01 -3.54
N ALA A 223 -2.65 3.71 -2.44
CA ALA A 223 -1.95 3.13 -1.31
C ALA A 223 -2.60 1.82 -0.80
N LEU A 224 -3.92 1.76 -0.69
CA LEU A 224 -4.61 0.54 -0.25
C LEU A 224 -4.48 -0.62 -1.24
N ALA A 225 -4.60 -0.37 -2.54
CA ALA A 225 -4.45 -1.41 -3.56
C ALA A 225 -3.01 -1.95 -3.60
N ASP A 226 -2.01 -1.07 -3.47
CA ASP A 226 -0.60 -1.44 -3.47
C ASP A 226 -0.22 -2.26 -2.21
N ILE A 227 -0.90 -2.01 -1.07
CA ILE A 227 -0.81 -2.89 0.11
C ILE A 227 -1.32 -4.30 -0.19
N HIS A 228 -2.53 -4.42 -0.76
CA HIS A 228 -3.09 -5.74 -1.10
C HIS A 228 -2.21 -6.48 -2.11
N GLU A 229 -1.68 -5.79 -3.12
CA GLU A 229 -0.71 -6.37 -4.05
C GLU A 229 0.56 -6.85 -3.34
N SER A 230 1.07 -6.11 -2.36
CA SER A 230 2.25 -6.49 -1.57
C SER A 230 1.98 -7.75 -0.73
N ILE A 231 0.80 -7.86 -0.12
CA ILE A 231 0.37 -9.05 0.62
C ILE A 231 0.26 -10.26 -0.33
N ASP A 232 -0.35 -10.10 -1.49
CA ASP A 232 -0.51 -11.18 -2.48
C ASP A 232 0.83 -11.58 -3.10
N GLU A 233 1.74 -10.63 -3.32
CA GLU A 233 3.11 -10.90 -3.77
C GLU A 233 3.88 -11.73 -2.73
N LEU A 234 3.75 -11.41 -1.43
CA LEU A 234 4.36 -12.22 -0.37
C LEU A 234 3.76 -13.62 -0.29
N LYS A 235 2.42 -13.77 -0.41
CA LYS A 235 1.77 -15.09 -0.48
C LYS A 235 2.31 -15.92 -1.64
N TYR A 236 2.45 -15.30 -2.81
CA TYR A 236 3.01 -15.93 -4.00
C TYR A 236 4.44 -16.42 -3.77
N TYR A 237 5.33 -15.58 -3.23
CA TYR A 237 6.71 -16.02 -2.95
C TYR A 237 6.78 -17.06 -1.85
N ARG A 238 5.91 -17.02 -0.86
CA ARG A 238 5.83 -18.06 0.17
C ARG A 238 5.45 -19.42 -0.43
N GLU A 239 4.57 -19.46 -1.40
CA GLU A 239 4.12 -20.69 -2.05
C GLU A 239 5.13 -21.24 -3.05
N HIS A 240 5.72 -20.38 -3.87
CA HIS A 240 6.49 -20.81 -5.03
C HIS A 240 8.00 -20.68 -4.87
N PHE A 241 8.49 -19.78 -4.02
CA PHE A 241 9.91 -19.47 -3.90
C PHE A 241 10.53 -19.89 -2.57
N ILE A 242 9.82 -19.72 -1.44
CA ILE A 242 10.34 -20.03 -0.10
C ILE A 242 10.02 -21.47 0.23
N ARG A 243 11.05 -22.31 0.41
CA ARG A 243 10.87 -23.69 0.89
C ARG A 243 10.62 -23.68 2.39
N THR A 244 9.43 -24.06 2.81
CA THR A 244 9.12 -24.28 4.23
C THR A 244 9.15 -25.78 4.53
N THR A 245 9.34 -26.18 5.79
CA THR A 245 9.29 -27.59 6.21
C THR A 245 7.94 -28.27 5.90
N ARG A 246 6.85 -27.51 5.77
CA ARG A 246 5.54 -28.03 5.35
C ARG A 246 5.58 -28.62 3.94
N HIS A 247 6.31 -28.00 3.01
CA HIS A 247 6.47 -28.53 1.64
C HIS A 247 7.35 -29.79 1.57
N LEU A 248 8.22 -30.01 2.58
CA LEU A 248 9.08 -31.20 2.64
C LEU A 248 8.32 -32.46 3.07
N THR A 249 7.22 -32.32 3.84
CA THR A 249 6.38 -33.44 4.27
C THR A 249 5.40 -33.88 3.19
N ASP A 250 4.90 -32.97 2.34
CA ASP A 250 3.98 -33.31 1.25
C ASP A 250 4.68 -33.96 0.07
N SER A 251 6.00 -33.73 -0.13
CA SER A 251 6.79 -34.37 -1.18
C SER A 251 7.36 -35.75 -0.81
N ALA A 252 7.21 -36.16 0.47
CA ALA A 252 7.72 -37.43 1.01
C ALA A 252 6.64 -38.51 1.14
N ALA A 253 5.41 -38.31 0.58
CA ALA A 253 4.41 -39.37 0.48
C ALA A 253 4.89 -40.41 -0.55
N PRO A 254 5.10 -41.67 -0.17
CA PRO A 254 5.53 -42.72 -1.10
C PRO A 254 4.41 -43.01 -2.10
N ALA A 255 4.79 -43.22 -3.36
CA ALA A 255 3.96 -43.69 -4.44
C ALA A 255 3.46 -45.13 -4.19
#